data_a2d986ac216c552d35fb653ede5375b4
#
_entry.id   a2d986ac216c552d35fb653ede5375b4
#
_cell.length_a   1.000
_cell.length_b   1.000
_cell.length_c   1.000
_cell.angle_alpha   90.00
_cell.angle_beta   90.00
_cell.angle_gamma   90.00
#
_symmetry.space_group_name_H-M   'P 1'
#
loop_
_entity.id
_entity.type
_entity.pdbx_description
1 polymer ?
#
loop_
_entity_poly.entity_id
_entity_poly.type
_entity_poly.pdbx_seq_one_letter_code
_entity_poly.pdbx_strand_id
1 'polypeptide(L)'
;EVKNLCKIYNQNKPNEFCALKNINLSIKSGELVILKGVSGSGKSTLLGILGALSKPSSGEALINGRNVSKLPDIMSSNFRHSEVGFIFQSFNLLEGLSVYQNVLAPLSLTGLKKAELNSQIERVLNLANIAHKKDQIVSKLSGGEKQRCAIARALAMDPGIILADEPTANLDKQNSLIFIEMLQKFKELKKTVVVATHDILFDELGFVDGYIKMQNGEIS
;
A
#
# COMPACT_ATOMS: atom_id res chain seq x y z
N GLU A 1 -11.77 7.80 6.86
CA GLU A 1 -12.95 8.47 6.31
C GLU A 1 -12.53 9.45 5.23
N VAL A 2 -13.25 9.47 4.11
CA VAL A 2 -13.02 10.38 2.97
C VAL A 2 -14.33 11.13 2.72
N LYS A 3 -14.25 12.47 2.56
CA LYS A 3 -15.42 13.35 2.40
C LYS A 3 -15.26 14.26 1.19
N ASN A 4 -16.18 14.14 0.23
CA ASN A 4 -16.28 14.99 -0.96
C ASN A 4 -14.93 15.15 -1.70
N LEU A 5 -14.13 14.08 -1.73
CA LEU A 5 -12.77 14.12 -2.24
C LEU A 5 -12.75 14.21 -3.76
N CYS A 6 -12.06 15.21 -4.28
CA CYS A 6 -11.82 15.36 -5.70
C CYS A 6 -10.31 15.46 -5.98
N LYS A 7 -9.89 14.95 -7.14
CA LYS A 7 -8.53 15.11 -7.64
C LYS A 7 -8.54 15.46 -9.12
N ILE A 8 -8.01 16.63 -9.42
CA ILE A 8 -7.82 17.15 -10.78
C ILE A 8 -6.32 17.27 -11.01
N TYR A 9 -5.81 16.61 -12.05
CA TYR A 9 -4.44 16.78 -12.52
C TYR A 9 -4.39 17.87 -13.59
N ASN A 10 -3.28 18.59 -13.65
CA ASN A 10 -3.04 19.66 -14.64
C ASN A 10 -4.15 20.72 -14.69
N GLN A 11 -4.69 21.08 -13.54
CA GLN A 11 -5.78 22.05 -13.41
C GLN A 11 -5.47 23.34 -14.17
N ASN A 12 -6.45 23.85 -14.92
CA ASN A 12 -6.34 25.01 -15.80
C ASN A 12 -5.33 24.87 -16.97
N LYS A 13 -5.01 23.62 -17.38
CA LYS A 13 -4.16 23.32 -18.54
C LYS A 13 -4.95 22.56 -19.61
N PRO A 14 -4.50 22.57 -20.90
CA PRO A 14 -5.21 21.86 -21.98
C PRO A 14 -5.38 20.35 -21.75
N ASN A 15 -4.53 19.74 -20.94
CA ASN A 15 -4.56 18.32 -20.56
C ASN A 15 -5.09 18.11 -19.14
N GLU A 16 -6.04 18.94 -18.70
CA GLU A 16 -6.73 18.76 -17.44
C GLU A 16 -7.48 17.43 -17.41
N PHE A 17 -7.33 16.71 -16.31
CA PHE A 17 -7.96 15.42 -16.11
C PHE A 17 -8.48 15.28 -14.68
N CYS A 18 -9.77 15.01 -14.54
CA CYS A 18 -10.42 14.76 -13.26
C CYS A 18 -10.34 13.25 -12.93
N ALA A 19 -9.43 12.90 -12.04
CA ALA A 19 -9.16 11.52 -11.64
C ALA A 19 -10.10 11.00 -10.54
N LEU A 20 -10.58 11.87 -9.65
CA LEU A 20 -11.53 11.54 -8.59
C LEU A 20 -12.60 12.62 -8.51
N LYS A 21 -13.86 12.18 -8.38
CA LYS A 21 -15.05 13.04 -8.38
C LYS A 21 -15.91 12.72 -7.16
N ASN A 22 -15.93 13.64 -6.22
CA ASN A 22 -16.80 13.58 -5.04
C ASN A 22 -16.80 12.22 -4.31
N ILE A 23 -15.60 11.66 -4.06
CA ILE A 23 -15.46 10.39 -3.36
C ILE A 23 -15.85 10.57 -1.89
N ASN A 24 -16.78 9.72 -1.44
CA ASN A 24 -17.17 9.56 -0.05
C ASN A 24 -16.98 8.09 0.34
N LEU A 25 -16.17 7.83 1.38
CA LEU A 25 -15.79 6.48 1.77
C LEU A 25 -15.47 6.43 3.26
N SER A 26 -15.93 5.38 3.92
CA SER A 26 -15.54 5.08 5.31
C SER A 26 -15.06 3.64 5.41
N ILE A 27 -13.87 3.45 5.98
CA ILE A 27 -13.26 2.14 6.27
C ILE A 27 -12.91 2.16 7.77
N LYS A 28 -13.33 1.14 8.49
CA LYS A 28 -13.03 1.03 9.93
C LYS A 28 -11.63 0.47 10.15
N SER A 29 -11.07 0.76 11.31
CA SER A 29 -9.79 0.15 11.71
C SER A 29 -9.90 -1.36 11.75
N GLY A 30 -8.91 -2.05 11.17
CA GLY A 30 -8.87 -3.52 11.09
C GLY A 30 -9.67 -4.12 9.93
N GLU A 31 -10.40 -3.33 9.14
CA GLU A 31 -11.08 -3.84 7.94
C GLU A 31 -10.09 -4.07 6.79
N LEU A 32 -10.36 -5.13 6.04
CA LEU A 32 -9.73 -5.42 4.76
C LEU A 32 -10.75 -5.16 3.65
N VAL A 33 -10.44 -4.19 2.78
CA VAL A 33 -11.32 -3.73 1.71
C VAL A 33 -10.64 -3.88 0.35
N ILE A 34 -11.38 -4.39 -0.63
CA ILE A 34 -10.93 -4.48 -2.01
C ILE A 34 -11.57 -3.36 -2.84
N LEU A 35 -10.72 -2.54 -3.44
CA LEU A 35 -11.10 -1.46 -4.34
C LEU A 35 -11.01 -1.97 -5.77
N LYS A 36 -12.14 -2.32 -6.36
CA LYS A 36 -12.28 -2.89 -7.71
C LYS A 36 -12.53 -1.83 -8.76
N GLY A 37 -11.99 -2.02 -9.94
CA GLY A 37 -12.26 -1.16 -11.10
C GLY A 37 -11.25 -1.34 -12.21
N VAL A 38 -11.60 -0.97 -13.42
CA VAL A 38 -10.72 -1.04 -14.58
C VAL A 38 -9.50 -0.12 -14.44
N SER A 39 -8.49 -0.31 -15.29
CA SER A 39 -7.36 0.62 -15.36
C SER A 39 -7.87 2.04 -15.66
N GLY A 40 -7.31 3.05 -15.00
CA GLY A 40 -7.73 4.45 -15.13
C GLY A 40 -8.99 4.85 -14.34
N SER A 41 -9.60 3.96 -13.56
CA SER A 41 -10.80 4.29 -12.75
C SER A 41 -10.54 5.20 -11.55
N GLY A 42 -9.28 5.51 -11.20
CA GLY A 42 -8.90 6.39 -10.08
C GLY A 42 -8.37 5.68 -8.83
N LYS A 43 -8.31 4.34 -8.80
CA LYS A 43 -7.87 3.53 -7.63
C LYS A 43 -6.51 3.96 -7.07
N SER A 44 -5.48 3.98 -7.91
CA SER A 44 -4.11 4.37 -7.51
C SER A 44 -4.05 5.82 -7.02
N THR A 45 -4.85 6.71 -7.61
CA THR A 45 -4.98 8.10 -7.16
C THR A 45 -5.59 8.17 -5.76
N LEU A 46 -6.64 7.41 -5.49
CA LEU A 46 -7.27 7.34 -4.17
C LEU A 46 -6.28 6.77 -3.14
N LEU A 47 -5.61 5.64 -3.43
CA LEU A 47 -4.58 5.07 -2.56
C LEU A 47 -3.44 6.07 -2.30
N GLY A 48 -2.99 6.80 -3.32
CA GLY A 48 -1.95 7.81 -3.18
C GLY A 48 -2.36 8.95 -2.23
N ILE A 49 -3.63 9.33 -2.20
CA ILE A 49 -4.14 10.34 -1.24
C ILE A 49 -4.28 9.75 0.16
N LEU A 50 -4.82 8.53 0.30
CA LEU A 50 -4.92 7.83 1.58
C LEU A 50 -3.53 7.61 2.21
N GLY A 51 -2.52 7.31 1.39
CA GLY A 51 -1.13 7.16 1.83
C GLY A 51 -0.37 8.49 1.96
N ALA A 52 -1.03 9.65 1.83
CA ALA A 52 -0.41 10.98 1.85
C ALA A 52 0.78 11.13 0.87
N LEU A 53 0.78 10.39 -0.25
CA LEU A 53 1.73 10.55 -1.36
C LEU A 53 1.31 11.70 -2.28
N SER A 54 0.03 12.04 -2.29
CA SER A 54 -0.56 13.08 -3.13
C SER A 54 -1.63 13.83 -2.35
N LYS A 55 -1.78 15.12 -2.58
CA LYS A 55 -2.86 15.94 -2.00
C LYS A 55 -4.07 15.94 -2.93
N PRO A 56 -5.30 15.93 -2.42
CA PRO A 56 -6.50 16.13 -3.23
C PRO A 56 -6.57 17.57 -3.74
N SER A 57 -7.40 17.81 -4.75
CA SER A 57 -7.72 19.17 -5.22
C SER A 57 -8.78 19.83 -4.34
N SER A 58 -9.71 19.03 -3.79
CA SER A 58 -10.70 19.46 -2.79
C SER A 58 -11.19 18.28 -1.96
N GLY A 59 -11.95 18.55 -0.90
CA GLY A 59 -12.42 17.54 0.03
C GLY A 59 -11.36 17.17 1.09
N GLU A 60 -11.64 16.11 1.84
CA GLU A 60 -10.82 15.72 2.98
C GLU A 60 -10.65 14.19 3.06
N ALA A 61 -9.46 13.76 3.49
CA ALA A 61 -9.18 12.39 3.90
C ALA A 61 -8.70 12.42 5.36
N LEU A 62 -9.48 11.77 6.23
CA LEU A 62 -9.18 11.64 7.65
C LEU A 62 -8.76 10.20 7.95
N ILE A 63 -7.57 10.03 8.52
CA ILE A 63 -7.02 8.73 8.91
C ILE A 63 -6.70 8.79 10.40
N ASN A 64 -7.30 7.91 11.18
CA ASN A 64 -7.22 7.91 12.63
C ASN A 64 -7.52 9.30 13.24
N GLY A 65 -8.53 10.02 12.68
CA GLY A 65 -8.90 11.37 13.08
C GLY A 65 -7.98 12.50 12.59
N ARG A 66 -6.85 12.18 11.95
CA ARG A 66 -5.92 13.16 11.39
C ARG A 66 -6.29 13.48 9.93
N ASN A 67 -6.44 14.73 9.58
CA ASN A 67 -6.66 15.15 8.19
C ASN A 67 -5.35 15.11 7.40
N VAL A 68 -5.16 14.01 6.63
CA VAL A 68 -3.93 13.79 5.84
C VAL A 68 -3.88 14.67 4.59
N SER A 69 -5.02 15.19 4.13
CA SER A 69 -5.11 16.06 2.94
C SER A 69 -4.43 17.42 3.15
N LYS A 70 -4.34 17.87 4.39
CA LYS A 70 -3.84 19.21 4.76
C LYS A 70 -2.45 19.18 5.43
N LEU A 71 -1.82 18.00 5.52
CA LEU A 71 -0.51 17.89 6.16
C LEU A 71 0.57 18.63 5.36
N PRO A 72 1.46 19.38 6.03
CA PRO A 72 2.72 19.84 5.45
C PRO A 72 3.57 18.63 5.00
N ASP A 73 4.47 18.83 4.05
CA ASP A 73 5.23 17.73 3.42
C ASP A 73 6.06 16.91 4.43
N ILE A 74 6.68 17.57 5.42
CA ILE A 74 7.42 16.91 6.51
C ILE A 74 6.47 16.00 7.32
N MET A 75 5.28 16.51 7.68
CA MET A 75 4.30 15.74 8.43
C MET A 75 3.69 14.59 7.60
N SER A 76 3.50 14.80 6.30
CA SER A 76 3.09 13.74 5.36
C SER A 76 4.15 12.64 5.28
N SER A 77 5.44 13.00 5.25
CA SER A 77 6.54 12.05 5.26
C SER A 77 6.58 11.23 6.56
N ASN A 78 6.46 11.88 7.71
CA ASN A 78 6.41 11.21 9.01
C ASN A 78 5.19 10.27 9.11
N PHE A 79 4.02 10.72 8.64
CA PHE A 79 2.82 9.88 8.60
C PHE A 79 3.02 8.63 7.73
N ARG A 80 3.57 8.78 6.52
CA ARG A 80 3.88 7.61 5.67
C ARG A 80 4.86 6.68 6.34
N HIS A 81 5.87 7.23 6.99
CA HIS A 81 6.92 6.43 7.62
C HIS A 81 6.37 5.57 8.77
N SER A 82 5.50 6.13 9.63
CA SER A 82 5.04 5.46 10.86
C SER A 82 3.74 4.68 10.69
N GLU A 83 2.81 5.16 9.85
CA GLU A 83 1.42 4.68 9.84
C GLU A 83 1.09 3.81 8.63
N VAL A 84 1.82 3.96 7.51
CA VAL A 84 1.44 3.37 6.22
C VAL A 84 2.51 2.46 5.66
N GLY A 85 2.15 1.20 5.41
CA GLY A 85 2.90 0.28 4.56
C GLY A 85 2.36 0.33 3.14
N PHE A 86 3.18 0.73 2.17
CA PHE A 86 2.75 0.80 0.77
C PHE A 86 3.35 -0.34 -0.04
N ILE A 87 2.51 -1.12 -0.73
CA ILE A 87 2.89 -2.19 -1.65
C ILE A 87 2.53 -1.73 -3.06
N PHE A 88 3.54 -1.42 -3.87
CA PHE A 88 3.39 -0.88 -5.22
C PHE A 88 3.38 -1.99 -6.28
N GLN A 89 2.66 -1.77 -7.37
CA GLN A 89 2.66 -2.64 -8.55
C GLN A 89 4.07 -2.89 -9.09
N SER A 90 4.92 -1.86 -9.16
CA SER A 90 6.30 -1.96 -9.67
C SER A 90 7.33 -2.35 -8.59
N PHE A 91 6.89 -2.86 -7.44
CA PHE A 91 7.70 -3.20 -6.25
C PHE A 91 8.46 -2.01 -5.66
N ASN A 92 8.98 -1.09 -6.46
CA ASN A 92 9.78 0.09 -6.08
C ASN A 92 10.96 -0.26 -5.14
N LEU A 93 11.62 -1.39 -5.39
CA LEU A 93 12.79 -1.83 -4.64
C LEU A 93 14.03 -1.01 -5.04
N LEU A 94 14.97 -0.90 -4.10
CA LEU A 94 16.27 -0.30 -4.34
C LEU A 94 17.15 -1.34 -5.03
N GLU A 95 17.20 -1.32 -6.35
CA GLU A 95 17.73 -2.37 -7.24
C GLU A 95 19.15 -2.82 -6.92
N GLY A 96 20.04 -1.92 -6.51
CA GLY A 96 21.45 -2.22 -6.15
C GLY A 96 21.63 -2.79 -4.75
N LEU A 97 20.58 -2.88 -3.94
CA LEU A 97 20.64 -3.31 -2.55
C LEU A 97 20.14 -4.74 -2.37
N SER A 98 20.58 -5.39 -1.28
CA SER A 98 20.07 -6.70 -0.89
C SER A 98 18.64 -6.62 -0.34
N VAL A 99 17.99 -7.78 -0.18
CA VAL A 99 16.71 -7.91 0.51
C VAL A 99 16.79 -7.32 1.91
N TYR A 100 17.81 -7.67 2.68
CA TYR A 100 18.05 -7.13 4.01
C TYR A 100 18.14 -5.60 4.00
N GLN A 101 18.93 -5.03 3.09
CA GLN A 101 19.11 -3.57 2.98
C GLN A 101 17.85 -2.84 2.55
N ASN A 102 17.03 -3.43 1.68
CA ASN A 102 15.72 -2.88 1.31
C ASN A 102 14.77 -2.80 2.52
N VAL A 103 14.77 -3.81 3.39
CA VAL A 103 13.94 -3.83 4.60
C VAL A 103 14.53 -2.93 5.69
N LEU A 104 15.86 -2.82 5.77
CA LEU A 104 16.54 -1.91 6.71
C LEU A 104 16.26 -0.43 6.38
N ALA A 105 16.11 -0.07 5.10
CA ALA A 105 16.01 1.31 4.65
C ALA A 105 14.96 2.15 5.45
N PRO A 106 13.70 1.73 5.61
CA PRO A 106 12.74 2.47 6.43
C PRO A 106 13.11 2.49 7.93
N LEU A 107 13.84 1.51 8.43
CA LEU A 107 14.21 1.42 9.85
C LEU A 107 15.43 2.28 10.21
N SER A 108 16.21 2.73 9.22
CA SER A 108 17.49 3.41 9.43
C SER A 108 17.37 4.74 10.22
N LEU A 109 16.19 5.35 10.23
CA LEU A 109 15.91 6.63 10.90
C LEU A 109 15.23 6.48 12.28
N THR A 110 15.03 5.25 12.76
CA THR A 110 14.25 5.01 13.99
C THR A 110 15.07 5.18 15.28
N GLY A 111 16.40 5.19 15.20
CA GLY A 111 17.28 5.20 16.38
C GLY A 111 17.29 3.90 17.17
N LEU A 112 16.70 2.82 16.67
CA LEU A 112 16.73 1.49 17.28
C LEU A 112 18.16 0.95 17.36
N LYS A 113 18.46 0.19 18.43
CA LYS A 113 19.73 -0.50 18.55
C LYS A 113 19.85 -1.64 17.52
N LYS A 114 21.08 -1.98 17.16
CA LYS A 114 21.36 -3.01 16.14
C LYS A 114 20.65 -4.35 16.39
N ALA A 115 20.55 -4.78 17.64
CA ALA A 115 19.86 -6.02 18.00
C ALA A 115 18.34 -5.93 17.72
N GLU A 116 17.71 -4.80 18.05
CA GLU A 116 16.29 -4.55 17.81
C GLU A 116 15.98 -4.45 16.31
N LEU A 117 16.86 -3.74 15.55
CA LEU A 117 16.77 -3.65 14.08
C LEU A 117 16.83 -5.05 13.46
N ASN A 118 17.81 -5.88 13.84
CA ASN A 118 17.93 -7.22 13.30
C ASN A 118 16.71 -8.09 13.63
N SER A 119 16.22 -8.04 14.87
CA SER A 119 15.02 -8.77 15.29
C SER A 119 13.80 -8.37 14.47
N GLN A 120 13.61 -7.07 14.26
CA GLN A 120 12.49 -6.54 13.48
C GLN A 120 12.59 -6.96 12.00
N ILE A 121 13.80 -6.86 11.41
CA ILE A 121 14.03 -7.27 10.02
C ILE A 121 13.77 -8.78 9.88
N GLU A 122 14.31 -9.63 10.75
CA GLU A 122 14.09 -11.07 10.69
C GLU A 122 12.60 -11.42 10.82
N ARG A 123 11.88 -10.75 11.71
CA ARG A 123 10.45 -10.93 11.89
C ARG A 123 9.69 -10.71 10.58
N VAL A 124 9.93 -9.58 9.90
CA VAL A 124 9.18 -9.26 8.67
C VAL A 124 9.65 -10.07 7.46
N LEU A 125 10.92 -10.45 7.40
CA LEU A 125 11.43 -11.35 6.37
C LEU A 125 10.80 -12.75 6.47
N ASN A 126 10.65 -13.27 7.69
CA ASN A 126 9.97 -14.54 7.94
C ASN A 126 8.48 -14.45 7.63
N LEU A 127 7.80 -13.36 8.06
CA LEU A 127 6.38 -13.14 7.76
C LEU A 127 6.14 -13.11 6.24
N ALA A 128 7.03 -12.46 5.48
CA ALA A 128 6.95 -12.37 4.02
C ALA A 128 7.53 -13.61 3.29
N ASN A 129 8.01 -14.63 4.03
CA ASN A 129 8.62 -15.84 3.46
C ASN A 129 9.76 -15.54 2.46
N ILE A 130 10.68 -14.63 2.83
CA ILE A 130 11.83 -14.22 1.99
C ILE A 130 13.17 -14.25 2.75
N ALA A 131 13.18 -14.71 4.00
CA ALA A 131 14.39 -14.72 4.86
C ALA A 131 15.57 -15.49 4.24
N HIS A 132 15.29 -16.57 3.49
CA HIS A 132 16.30 -17.38 2.81
C HIS A 132 17.05 -16.63 1.69
N LYS A 133 16.57 -15.44 1.30
CA LYS A 133 17.17 -14.57 0.27
C LYS A 133 17.74 -13.26 0.84
N LYS A 134 17.84 -13.12 2.17
CA LYS A 134 18.17 -11.86 2.84
C LYS A 134 19.40 -11.14 2.30
N ASP A 135 20.43 -11.88 1.93
CA ASP A 135 21.68 -11.33 1.44
C ASP A 135 21.74 -11.15 -0.09
N GLN A 136 20.70 -11.64 -0.81
CA GLN A 136 20.66 -11.55 -2.25
C GLN A 136 20.26 -10.14 -2.72
N ILE A 137 20.96 -9.62 -3.74
CA ILE A 137 20.63 -8.35 -4.39
C ILE A 137 19.28 -8.51 -5.12
N VAL A 138 18.37 -7.54 -4.93
CA VAL A 138 16.98 -7.65 -5.40
C VAL A 138 16.84 -7.69 -6.92
N SER A 139 17.81 -7.19 -7.69
CA SER A 139 17.82 -7.32 -9.15
C SER A 139 17.89 -8.77 -9.64
N LYS A 140 18.40 -9.70 -8.81
CA LYS A 140 18.52 -11.14 -9.11
C LYS A 140 17.33 -11.97 -8.63
N LEU A 141 16.31 -11.36 -8.05
CA LEU A 141 15.10 -12.02 -7.57
C LEU A 141 14.07 -12.23 -8.68
N SER A 142 13.31 -13.31 -8.58
CA SER A 142 12.09 -13.50 -9.37
C SER A 142 11.00 -12.47 -9.01
N GLY A 143 9.96 -12.32 -9.84
CA GLY A 143 8.85 -11.40 -9.58
C GLY A 143 8.18 -11.66 -8.22
N GLY A 144 7.88 -12.92 -7.89
CA GLY A 144 7.31 -13.29 -6.59
C GLY A 144 8.24 -13.02 -5.41
N GLU A 145 9.56 -13.21 -5.56
CA GLU A 145 10.55 -12.85 -4.53
C GLU A 145 10.66 -11.33 -4.36
N LYS A 146 10.63 -10.56 -5.44
CA LYS A 146 10.59 -9.08 -5.40
C LYS A 146 9.35 -8.60 -4.66
N GLN A 147 8.19 -9.18 -4.94
CA GLN A 147 6.94 -8.87 -4.24
C GLN A 147 7.06 -9.15 -2.74
N ARG A 148 7.54 -10.31 -2.33
CA ARG A 148 7.76 -10.65 -0.93
C ARG A 148 8.75 -9.71 -0.24
N CYS A 149 9.80 -9.29 -0.93
CA CYS A 149 10.73 -8.27 -0.42
C CYS A 149 10.02 -6.92 -0.23
N ALA A 150 9.20 -6.49 -1.20
CA ALA A 150 8.43 -5.25 -1.10
C ALA A 150 7.43 -5.29 0.07
N ILE A 151 6.79 -6.43 0.29
CA ILE A 151 5.91 -6.65 1.44
C ILE A 151 6.70 -6.58 2.76
N ALA A 152 7.83 -7.27 2.88
CA ALA A 152 8.67 -7.21 4.08
C ALA A 152 9.08 -5.77 4.40
N ARG A 153 9.48 -5.00 3.38
CA ARG A 153 9.80 -3.58 3.52
C ARG A 153 8.61 -2.74 3.97
N ALA A 154 7.42 -2.97 3.40
CA ALA A 154 6.20 -2.26 3.78
C ALA A 154 5.81 -2.52 5.24
N LEU A 155 6.13 -3.70 5.77
CA LEU A 155 5.84 -4.11 7.15
C LEU A 155 6.95 -3.72 8.15
N ALA A 156 8.09 -3.21 7.68
CA ALA A 156 9.27 -2.98 8.52
C ALA A 156 8.98 -2.07 9.72
N MET A 157 8.18 -1.02 9.55
CA MET A 157 7.77 -0.08 10.60
C MET A 157 6.55 -0.54 11.39
N ASP A 158 6.06 -1.76 11.17
CA ASP A 158 4.84 -2.29 11.77
C ASP A 158 3.60 -1.39 11.59
N PRO A 159 3.32 -0.88 10.38
CA PRO A 159 2.27 0.09 10.13
C PRO A 159 0.89 -0.46 10.49
N GLY A 160 -0.01 0.43 10.96
CA GLY A 160 -1.41 0.10 11.19
C GLY A 160 -2.22 -0.05 9.90
N ILE A 161 -1.75 0.56 8.80
CA ILE A 161 -2.46 0.64 7.53
C ILE A 161 -1.57 0.07 6.41
N ILE A 162 -2.13 -0.79 5.58
CA ILE A 162 -1.48 -1.35 4.41
C ILE A 162 -2.28 -0.95 3.17
N LEU A 163 -1.61 -0.27 2.24
CA LEU A 163 -2.17 0.12 0.95
C LEU A 163 -1.45 -0.65 -0.15
N ALA A 164 -2.18 -1.45 -0.92
CA ALA A 164 -1.62 -2.26 -1.99
C ALA A 164 -2.23 -1.85 -3.34
N ASP A 165 -1.39 -1.42 -4.27
CA ASP A 165 -1.80 -0.98 -5.60
C ASP A 165 -1.40 -2.04 -6.64
N GLU A 166 -2.40 -2.71 -7.23
CA GLU A 166 -2.26 -3.80 -8.20
C GLU A 166 -1.18 -4.83 -7.80
N PRO A 167 -1.26 -5.41 -6.59
CA PRO A 167 -0.15 -6.15 -5.99
C PRO A 167 0.19 -7.47 -6.70
N THR A 168 -0.70 -7.98 -7.56
CA THR A 168 -0.52 -9.24 -8.30
C THR A 168 -0.29 -9.07 -9.80
N ALA A 169 -0.33 -7.84 -10.32
CA ALA A 169 -0.27 -7.57 -11.76
C ALA A 169 0.98 -8.11 -12.47
N ASN A 170 2.09 -8.26 -11.74
CA ASN A 170 3.37 -8.76 -12.26
C ASN A 170 3.72 -10.17 -11.74
N LEU A 171 2.72 -10.92 -11.26
CA LEU A 171 2.90 -12.24 -10.66
C LEU A 171 2.18 -13.32 -11.47
N ASP A 172 2.72 -14.53 -11.42
CA ASP A 172 1.99 -15.71 -11.82
C ASP A 172 0.88 -16.07 -10.81
N LYS A 173 0.00 -16.96 -11.19
CA LYS A 173 -1.14 -17.39 -10.37
C LYS A 173 -0.73 -17.90 -8.98
N GLN A 174 0.37 -18.67 -8.91
CA GLN A 174 0.82 -19.25 -7.64
C GLN A 174 1.31 -18.17 -6.68
N ASN A 175 2.11 -17.21 -7.15
CA ASN A 175 2.56 -16.09 -6.33
C ASN A 175 1.40 -15.14 -5.95
N SER A 176 0.38 -14.99 -6.83
CA SER A 176 -0.84 -14.25 -6.52
C SER A 176 -1.63 -14.89 -5.36
N LEU A 177 -1.75 -16.21 -5.35
CA LEU A 177 -2.40 -16.94 -4.25
C LEU A 177 -1.63 -16.77 -2.93
N ILE A 178 -0.30 -16.84 -2.97
CA ILE A 178 0.55 -16.57 -1.80
C ILE A 178 0.29 -15.15 -1.25
N PHE A 179 0.12 -14.15 -2.13
CA PHE A 179 -0.23 -12.80 -1.69
C PHE A 179 -1.61 -12.75 -1.01
N ILE A 180 -2.61 -13.47 -1.54
CA ILE A 180 -3.95 -13.56 -0.93
C ILE A 180 -3.87 -14.20 0.47
N GLU A 181 -3.08 -15.26 0.66
CA GLU A 181 -2.83 -15.85 1.99
C GLU A 181 -2.19 -14.83 2.96
N MET A 182 -1.31 -13.96 2.45
CA MET A 182 -0.73 -12.91 3.27
C MET A 182 -1.76 -11.84 3.69
N LEU A 183 -2.74 -11.52 2.84
CA LEU A 183 -3.84 -10.63 3.22
C LEU A 183 -4.63 -11.17 4.41
N GLN A 184 -4.86 -12.50 4.45
CA GLN A 184 -5.52 -13.12 5.60
C GLN A 184 -4.70 -12.94 6.88
N LYS A 185 -3.37 -13.12 6.81
CA LYS A 185 -2.47 -12.84 7.95
C LYS A 185 -2.51 -11.38 8.38
N PHE A 186 -2.59 -10.42 7.43
CA PHE A 186 -2.73 -9.01 7.78
C PHE A 186 -4.03 -8.73 8.55
N LYS A 187 -5.11 -9.39 8.16
CA LYS A 187 -6.39 -9.30 8.86
C LYS A 187 -6.31 -9.90 10.27
N GLU A 188 -5.68 -11.07 10.43
CA GLU A 188 -5.43 -11.69 11.76
C GLU A 188 -4.61 -10.76 12.67
N LEU A 189 -3.65 -10.01 12.10
CA LEU A 189 -2.87 -9.00 12.78
C LEU A 189 -3.64 -7.67 12.99
N LYS A 190 -4.93 -7.62 12.67
CA LYS A 190 -5.81 -6.45 12.79
C LYS A 190 -5.30 -5.21 12.05
N LYS A 191 -4.58 -5.39 10.95
CA LYS A 191 -4.18 -4.29 10.08
C LYS A 191 -5.38 -3.82 9.25
N THR A 192 -5.46 -2.51 9.05
CA THR A 192 -6.40 -1.94 8.08
C THR A 192 -5.78 -2.08 6.69
N VAL A 193 -6.46 -2.75 5.77
CA VAL A 193 -5.88 -3.07 4.46
C VAL A 193 -6.79 -2.57 3.35
N VAL A 194 -6.23 -1.83 2.39
CA VAL A 194 -6.94 -1.45 1.16
C VAL A 194 -6.14 -1.95 -0.04
N VAL A 195 -6.74 -2.86 -0.80
CA VAL A 195 -6.14 -3.41 -2.02
C VAL A 195 -6.86 -2.85 -3.23
N ALA A 196 -6.17 -2.11 -4.08
CA ALA A 196 -6.68 -1.69 -5.38
C ALA A 196 -6.31 -2.74 -6.43
N THR A 197 -7.28 -3.32 -7.11
CA THR A 197 -7.01 -4.30 -8.15
C THR A 197 -8.18 -4.47 -9.11
N HIS A 198 -7.89 -4.97 -10.33
CA HIS A 198 -8.86 -5.46 -11.29
C HIS A 198 -8.79 -7.00 -11.45
N ASP A 199 -7.90 -7.67 -10.73
CA ASP A 199 -7.67 -9.10 -10.80
C ASP A 199 -8.88 -9.87 -10.21
N ILE A 200 -9.43 -10.80 -10.98
CA ILE A 200 -10.57 -11.64 -10.60
C ILE A 200 -10.27 -12.57 -9.41
N LEU A 201 -9.00 -12.87 -9.15
CA LEU A 201 -8.61 -13.68 -7.99
C LEU A 201 -9.01 -13.05 -6.65
N PHE A 202 -9.32 -11.76 -6.64
CA PHE A 202 -9.80 -11.04 -5.47
C PHE A 202 -11.32 -10.95 -5.39
N ASP A 203 -12.06 -11.58 -6.31
CA ASP A 203 -13.50 -11.66 -6.24
C ASP A 203 -13.90 -12.72 -5.20
N GLU A 204 -14.89 -12.41 -4.39
CA GLU A 204 -15.52 -13.36 -3.46
C GLU A 204 -14.58 -14.01 -2.42
N LEU A 205 -13.55 -13.30 -1.96
CA LEU A 205 -12.72 -13.75 -0.86
C LEU A 205 -13.51 -13.67 0.45
N GLY A 206 -13.80 -14.83 1.08
CA GLY A 206 -14.68 -14.93 2.25
C GLY A 206 -14.19 -14.23 3.53
N PHE A 207 -12.94 -13.75 3.55
CA PHE A 207 -12.37 -13.02 4.69
C PHE A 207 -12.30 -11.49 4.46
N VAL A 208 -12.75 -10.99 3.32
CA VAL A 208 -12.79 -9.54 2.98
C VAL A 208 -14.03 -8.91 3.62
N ASP A 209 -13.86 -7.72 4.22
CA ASP A 209 -14.95 -7.01 4.90
C ASP A 209 -15.79 -6.18 3.94
N GLY A 210 -15.24 -5.77 2.79
CA GLY A 210 -15.98 -4.97 1.83
C GLY A 210 -15.33 -4.90 0.45
N TYR A 211 -16.21 -4.75 -0.55
CA TYR A 211 -15.83 -4.50 -1.94
C TYR A 211 -16.37 -3.14 -2.37
N ILE A 212 -15.50 -2.30 -2.89
CA ILE A 212 -15.83 -0.96 -3.38
C ILE A 212 -15.55 -0.94 -4.87
N LYS A 213 -16.56 -0.59 -5.69
CA LYS A 213 -16.36 -0.44 -7.12
C LYS A 213 -16.03 0.99 -7.46
N MET A 214 -15.00 1.19 -8.27
CA MET A 214 -14.64 2.49 -8.84
C MET A 214 -14.77 2.48 -10.35
N GLN A 215 -15.43 3.50 -10.89
CA GLN A 215 -15.56 3.71 -12.32
C GLN A 215 -15.49 5.21 -12.62
N ASN A 216 -14.68 5.62 -13.61
CA ASN A 216 -14.56 7.01 -14.08
C ASN A 216 -14.32 8.04 -12.96
N GLY A 217 -13.60 7.66 -11.91
CA GLY A 217 -13.28 8.53 -10.78
C GLY A 217 -14.37 8.62 -9.72
N GLU A 218 -15.40 7.79 -9.77
CA GLU A 218 -16.53 7.74 -8.83
C GLU A 218 -16.62 6.36 -8.17
N ILE A 219 -17.25 6.29 -6.98
CA ILE A 219 -17.63 5.05 -6.31
C ILE A 219 -19.06 4.73 -6.71
N SER A 220 -19.30 3.46 -7.11
CA SER A 220 -20.60 2.95 -7.54
C SER A 220 -21.10 1.84 -6.63
#